data_26d3f812261759d06bdd8158654e6c1b
#
_entry.id   26d3f812261759d06bdd8158654e6c1b
#
_cell.length_a   1.000
_cell.length_b   1.000
_cell.length_c   1.000
_cell.angle_alpha   90.00
_cell.angle_beta   90.00
_cell.angle_gamma   90.00
#
_symmetry.space_group_name_H-M   'P 1'
#
loop_
_entity.id
_entity.type
_entity.pdbx_description
1 polymer ?
#
loop_
_entity_poly.entity_id
_entity_poly.type
_entity_poly.pdbx_seq_one_letter_code
_entity_poly.pdbx_strand_id
1 'polypeptide(L)'
;KPLTPEHTRELMEFMDKPALRLIEHGFFYRPPTITYSDRMQLYLGKTEFRLWHRRAHTPNSTLIYLPQEKVLFSGDIVCTIGIPCLGGSCLREWLQVLDELEALDFTTIVPGHGEPVEKSYLPKFKQELQTIFEMVRDRMGKGLTLEEIYDDVHYQPDLIHCSTKEYIGYCDAEIEKFRKATLREIYQQIEKGLL
;
A
#
# COMPACT_ATOMS: atom_id res chain seq x y z
N LYS A 1 13.29 -10.58 18.92
CA LYS A 1 12.87 -11.83 19.63
C LYS A 1 12.04 -12.63 18.65
N PRO A 2 12.20 -13.95 18.60
CA PRO A 2 11.28 -14.79 17.80
C PRO A 2 9.86 -14.54 18.30
N LEU A 3 8.89 -14.54 17.37
CA LEU A 3 7.48 -14.45 17.74
C LEU A 3 7.12 -15.62 18.67
N THR A 4 6.40 -15.31 19.73
CA THR A 4 5.85 -16.36 20.59
C THR A 4 4.83 -17.19 19.78
N PRO A 5 4.55 -18.45 20.17
CA PRO A 5 3.50 -19.25 19.54
C PRO A 5 2.13 -18.56 19.51
N GLU A 6 1.86 -17.66 20.46
CA GLU A 6 0.64 -16.87 20.58
C GLU A 6 0.58 -15.79 19.49
N HIS A 7 1.62 -14.99 19.31
CA HIS A 7 1.74 -14.02 18.21
C HIS A 7 1.74 -14.68 16.82
N THR A 8 2.30 -15.88 16.72
CA THR A 8 2.22 -16.67 15.49
C THR A 8 0.78 -17.06 15.21
N ARG A 9 0.00 -17.46 16.22
CA ARG A 9 -1.42 -17.81 16.07
C ARG A 9 -2.28 -16.61 15.68
N GLU A 10 -2.08 -15.44 16.29
CA GLU A 10 -2.78 -14.20 15.95
C GLU A 10 -2.50 -13.76 14.50
N LEU A 11 -1.23 -13.87 14.05
CA LEU A 11 -0.87 -13.67 12.64
C LEU A 11 -1.55 -14.69 11.73
N MET A 12 -1.69 -15.94 12.18
CA MET A 12 -2.32 -17.01 11.45
C MET A 12 -3.84 -16.86 11.30
N GLU A 13 -4.51 -16.28 12.30
CA GLU A 13 -5.95 -15.94 12.22
C GLU A 13 -6.21 -14.82 11.19
N PHE A 14 -5.21 -13.96 10.96
CA PHE A 14 -5.25 -12.91 9.95
C PHE A 14 -4.87 -13.39 8.54
N MET A 15 -4.10 -14.48 8.43
CA MET A 15 -3.63 -15.05 7.17
C MET A 15 -4.58 -16.15 6.67
N ASP A 16 -4.83 -16.20 5.37
CA ASP A 16 -5.66 -17.22 4.74
C ASP A 16 -5.11 -18.67 4.93
N LYS A 17 -6.00 -19.66 4.84
CA LYS A 17 -5.69 -21.10 5.00
C LYS A 17 -4.43 -21.61 4.29
N PRO A 18 -3.98 -21.10 3.11
CA PRO A 18 -2.72 -21.51 2.52
C PRO A 18 -1.49 -21.21 3.37
N ALA A 19 -1.48 -20.12 4.14
CA ALA A 19 -0.36 -19.78 5.03
C ALA A 19 -0.26 -20.72 6.23
N LEU A 20 -1.39 -21.26 6.72
CA LEU A 20 -1.41 -22.29 7.76
C LEU A 20 -0.65 -23.53 7.32
N ARG A 21 -0.81 -23.98 6.06
CA ARG A 21 -0.08 -25.13 5.50
C ARG A 21 1.42 -24.89 5.46
N LEU A 22 1.89 -23.68 5.18
CA LEU A 22 3.31 -23.36 5.19
C LEU A 22 3.93 -23.56 6.57
N ILE A 23 3.20 -23.21 7.65
CA ILE A 23 3.68 -23.40 9.02
C ILE A 23 3.69 -24.90 9.40
N GLU A 24 2.68 -25.66 9.00
CA GLU A 24 2.66 -27.13 9.16
C GLU A 24 3.86 -27.81 8.46
N HIS A 25 4.38 -27.20 7.38
CA HIS A 25 5.58 -27.64 6.68
C HIS A 25 6.88 -27.01 7.21
N GLY A 26 6.87 -26.43 8.42
CA GLY A 26 8.06 -25.94 9.10
C GLY A 26 8.43 -24.50 8.73
N PHE A 27 7.56 -23.74 8.04
CA PHE A 27 7.75 -22.31 7.87
C PHE A 27 7.61 -21.61 9.22
N PHE A 28 8.54 -20.71 9.51
CA PHE A 28 8.46 -19.84 10.69
C PHE A 28 8.84 -18.42 10.31
N TYR A 29 8.14 -17.48 10.89
CA TYR A 29 8.39 -16.06 10.68
C TYR A 29 9.74 -15.66 11.30
N ARG A 30 10.60 -15.02 10.51
CA ARG A 30 11.84 -14.42 10.99
C ARG A 30 11.72 -12.90 10.90
N PRO A 31 11.66 -12.20 12.04
CA PRO A 31 11.69 -10.75 12.03
C PRO A 31 13.04 -10.24 11.52
N PRO A 32 13.10 -8.97 11.03
CA PRO A 32 14.35 -8.36 10.62
C PRO A 32 15.34 -8.30 11.80
N THR A 33 16.61 -8.49 11.52
CA THR A 33 17.71 -8.40 12.50
C THR A 33 18.28 -6.99 12.62
N ILE A 34 18.04 -6.14 11.63
CA ILE A 34 18.38 -4.72 11.63
C ILE A 34 17.08 -3.94 11.51
N THR A 35 16.87 -2.99 12.41
CA THR A 35 15.71 -2.10 12.42
C THR A 35 16.16 -0.65 12.56
N TYR A 36 15.34 0.28 12.05
CA TYR A 36 15.57 1.72 12.18
C TYR A 36 14.21 2.43 12.34
N SER A 37 14.21 3.63 12.89
CA SER A 37 12.97 4.36 13.21
C SER A 37 12.61 5.46 12.20
N ASP A 38 13.59 6.11 11.57
CA ASP A 38 13.36 7.21 10.63
C ASP A 38 14.18 7.06 9.35
N ARG A 39 15.50 7.03 9.47
CA ARG A 39 16.42 6.97 8.33
C ARG A 39 17.56 6.01 8.59
N MET A 40 18.02 5.38 7.52
CA MET A 40 19.23 4.57 7.54
C MET A 40 20.01 4.77 6.21
N GLN A 41 21.32 4.78 6.27
CA GLN A 41 22.20 4.76 5.10
C GLN A 41 22.98 3.47 5.09
N LEU A 42 23.03 2.84 3.94
CA LEU A 42 23.83 1.63 3.69
C LEU A 42 24.74 1.88 2.49
N TYR A 43 25.91 1.30 2.55
CA TYR A 43 26.88 1.35 1.44
C TYR A 43 27.22 -0.07 1.02
N LEU A 44 27.01 -0.36 -0.26
CA LEU A 44 27.42 -1.63 -0.87
C LEU A 44 28.40 -1.30 -2.00
N GLY A 45 29.69 -1.52 -1.76
CA GLY A 45 30.73 -1.04 -2.64
C GLY A 45 30.73 0.49 -2.71
N LYS A 46 30.47 1.05 -3.89
CA LYS A 46 30.37 2.51 -4.11
C LYS A 46 28.94 3.03 -4.13
N THR A 47 27.95 2.15 -4.09
CA THR A 47 26.54 2.53 -4.16
C THR A 47 26.02 2.89 -2.77
N GLU A 48 25.42 4.06 -2.67
CA GLU A 48 24.73 4.55 -1.48
C GLU A 48 23.24 4.23 -1.56
N PHE A 49 22.70 3.63 -0.50
CA PHE A 49 21.27 3.38 -0.32
C PHE A 49 20.77 4.23 0.85
N ARG A 50 19.82 5.12 0.60
CA ARG A 50 19.13 5.92 1.62
C ARG A 50 17.76 5.30 1.87
N LEU A 51 17.54 4.81 3.08
CA LEU A 51 16.28 4.23 3.50
C LEU A 51 15.53 5.25 4.36
N TRP A 52 14.24 5.44 4.07
CA TRP A 52 13.38 6.33 4.84
C TRP A 52 12.11 5.61 5.25
N HIS A 53 11.82 5.63 6.55
CA HIS A 53 10.53 5.20 7.06
C HIS A 53 9.47 6.26 6.71
N ARG A 54 8.33 5.82 6.20
CA ARG A 54 7.15 6.68 5.95
C ARG A 54 5.87 5.94 6.32
N ARG A 55 4.96 6.68 6.94
CA ARG A 55 3.58 6.23 7.15
C ARG A 55 2.81 6.52 5.86
N ALA A 56 2.44 5.48 5.12
CA ALA A 56 1.75 5.59 3.84
C ALA A 56 0.88 4.36 3.60
N HIS A 57 1.19 3.50 2.62
CA HIS A 57 0.49 2.24 2.38
C HIS A 57 0.39 1.36 3.64
N THR A 58 1.42 1.34 4.45
CA THR A 58 1.40 0.79 5.82
C THR A 58 1.99 1.77 6.82
N PRO A 59 1.74 1.60 8.13
CA PRO A 59 2.37 2.45 9.17
C PRO A 59 3.89 2.36 9.19
N ASN A 60 4.50 1.38 8.53
CA ASN A 60 5.95 1.10 8.53
C ASN A 60 6.51 0.92 7.11
N SER A 61 5.95 1.61 6.12
CA SER A 61 6.49 1.58 4.76
C SER A 61 7.91 2.15 4.70
N THR A 62 8.73 1.58 3.82
CA THR A 62 10.12 2.01 3.60
C THR A 62 10.30 2.42 2.14
N LEU A 63 10.88 3.59 1.94
CA LEU A 63 11.43 4.05 0.66
C LEU A 63 12.92 3.76 0.63
N ILE A 64 13.45 3.33 -0.52
CA ILE A 64 14.89 3.17 -0.73
C ILE A 64 15.29 4.02 -1.93
N TYR A 65 16.14 5.00 -1.68
CA TYR A 65 16.62 5.94 -2.70
C TYR A 65 18.10 5.74 -2.99
N LEU A 66 18.44 5.64 -4.27
CA LEU A 66 19.79 5.57 -4.80
C LEU A 66 20.10 6.90 -5.48
N PRO A 67 20.80 7.83 -4.81
CA PRO A 67 20.95 9.20 -5.32
C PRO A 67 21.82 9.30 -6.58
N GLN A 68 22.85 8.46 -6.72
CA GLN A 68 23.75 8.48 -7.89
C GLN A 68 23.01 7.97 -9.13
N GLU A 69 22.20 6.95 -8.98
CA GLU A 69 21.43 6.30 -10.04
C GLU A 69 20.11 7.03 -10.33
N LYS A 70 19.69 7.94 -9.44
CA LYS A 70 18.40 8.62 -9.47
C LYS A 70 17.21 7.65 -9.51
N VAL A 71 17.31 6.55 -8.77
CA VAL A 71 16.28 5.50 -8.67
C VAL A 71 15.66 5.51 -7.29
N LEU A 72 14.34 5.43 -7.25
CA LEU A 72 13.54 5.29 -6.04
C LEU A 72 12.79 3.95 -6.04
N PHE A 73 13.06 3.09 -5.07
CA PHE A 73 12.23 1.92 -4.78
C PHE A 73 11.16 2.36 -3.78
N SER A 74 9.92 2.36 -4.21
CA SER A 74 8.81 2.92 -3.42
C SER A 74 8.07 1.87 -2.59
N GLY A 75 8.29 0.57 -2.85
CA GLY A 75 7.36 -0.44 -2.36
C GLY A 75 5.93 -0.07 -2.78
N ASP A 76 4.94 -0.46 -2.00
CA ASP A 76 3.52 -0.23 -2.32
C ASP A 76 3.05 1.23 -2.08
N ILE A 77 3.98 2.15 -1.76
CA ILE A 77 3.68 3.59 -1.78
C ILE A 77 3.33 4.05 -3.20
N VAL A 78 3.91 3.39 -4.22
CA VAL A 78 3.51 3.56 -5.62
C VAL A 78 3.28 2.18 -6.23
N CYS A 79 2.15 2.00 -6.90
CA CYS A 79 1.82 0.82 -7.69
C CYS A 79 1.48 1.25 -9.12
N THR A 80 1.83 0.44 -10.12
CA THR A 80 1.57 0.78 -11.53
C THR A 80 0.57 -0.16 -12.20
N ILE A 81 0.03 -1.10 -11.43
CA ILE A 81 -1.03 -2.03 -11.85
C ILE A 81 -2.41 -1.66 -11.25
N GLY A 82 -2.57 -0.43 -10.77
CA GLY A 82 -3.79 0.07 -10.14
C GLY A 82 -3.56 0.50 -8.69
N ILE A 83 -4.64 0.81 -7.99
CA ILE A 83 -4.60 1.21 -6.59
C ILE A 83 -4.39 -0.04 -5.71
N PRO A 84 -3.38 -0.07 -4.83
CA PRO A 84 -3.17 -1.18 -3.91
C PRO A 84 -4.28 -1.26 -2.86
N CYS A 85 -4.35 -2.36 -2.11
CA CYS A 85 -5.26 -2.46 -0.97
C CYS A 85 -4.93 -1.37 0.05
N LEU A 86 -5.93 -0.57 0.45
CA LEU A 86 -5.75 0.53 1.40
C LEU A 86 -6.02 0.12 2.85
N GLY A 87 -6.33 -1.14 3.13
CA GLY A 87 -6.60 -1.62 4.48
C GLY A 87 -5.41 -1.42 5.42
N GLY A 88 -5.62 -0.64 6.50
CA GLY A 88 -4.57 -0.33 7.47
C GLY A 88 -3.58 0.76 7.04
N SER A 89 -3.84 1.46 5.92
CA SER A 89 -2.97 2.53 5.43
C SER A 89 -3.16 3.84 6.20
N CYS A 90 -2.18 4.73 6.07
CA CYS A 90 -2.18 6.08 6.64
C CYS A 90 -2.46 7.08 5.50
N LEU A 91 -3.74 7.23 5.10
CA LEU A 91 -4.11 7.87 3.85
C LEU A 91 -3.69 9.35 3.75
N ARG A 92 -3.86 10.13 4.82
CA ARG A 92 -3.43 11.53 4.84
C ARG A 92 -1.92 11.67 4.69
N GLU A 93 -1.19 10.92 5.49
CA GLU A 93 0.27 10.91 5.46
C GLU A 93 0.78 10.38 4.11
N TRP A 94 0.07 9.45 3.50
CA TRP A 94 0.42 8.93 2.19
C TRP A 94 0.41 10.01 1.10
N LEU A 95 -0.64 10.84 1.05
CA LEU A 95 -0.68 11.98 0.13
C LEU A 95 0.48 12.95 0.35
N GLN A 96 0.84 13.22 1.62
CA GLN A 96 2.00 14.05 1.96
C GLN A 96 3.31 13.43 1.50
N VAL A 97 3.46 12.11 1.64
CA VAL A 97 4.65 11.39 1.14
C VAL A 97 4.77 11.51 -0.39
N LEU A 98 3.66 11.42 -1.12
CA LEU A 98 3.69 11.62 -2.57
C LEU A 98 4.13 13.04 -2.93
N ASP A 99 3.72 14.08 -2.17
CA ASP A 99 4.21 15.45 -2.34
C ASP A 99 5.72 15.58 -2.06
N GLU A 100 6.22 14.90 -1.01
CA GLU A 100 7.66 14.84 -0.72
C GLU A 100 8.44 14.21 -1.89
N LEU A 101 7.90 13.15 -2.49
CA LEU A 101 8.51 12.48 -3.63
C LEU A 101 8.54 13.35 -4.88
N GLU A 102 7.53 14.17 -5.12
CA GLU A 102 7.54 15.12 -6.24
C GLU A 102 8.69 16.14 -6.14
N ALA A 103 9.10 16.51 -4.94
CA ALA A 103 10.22 17.44 -4.71
C ALA A 103 11.61 16.76 -4.74
N LEU A 104 11.69 15.43 -4.68
CA LEU A 104 12.96 14.69 -4.62
C LEU A 104 13.60 14.56 -6.01
N ASP A 105 14.93 14.64 -6.11
CA ASP A 105 15.67 14.50 -7.38
C ASP A 105 15.91 13.04 -7.77
N PHE A 106 14.94 12.44 -8.43
CA PHE A 106 15.06 11.11 -9.07
C PHE A 106 14.33 11.09 -10.41
N THR A 107 14.61 10.09 -11.23
CA THR A 107 14.01 9.91 -12.56
C THR A 107 13.14 8.67 -12.65
N THR A 108 13.49 7.61 -11.96
CA THR A 108 12.88 6.30 -12.07
C THR A 108 12.28 5.85 -10.75
N ILE A 109 11.06 5.31 -10.80
CA ILE A 109 10.38 4.65 -9.68
C ILE A 109 10.36 3.15 -9.97
N VAL A 110 10.81 2.36 -9.02
CA VAL A 110 10.59 0.92 -8.97
C VAL A 110 9.47 0.67 -7.96
N PRO A 111 8.25 0.37 -8.41
CA PRO A 111 7.09 0.18 -7.53
C PRO A 111 7.14 -1.17 -6.80
N GLY A 112 6.28 -1.34 -5.79
CA GLY A 112 6.09 -2.64 -5.15
C GLY A 112 5.40 -3.65 -6.08
N HIS A 113 4.49 -3.15 -6.92
CA HIS A 113 3.75 -3.94 -7.90
C HIS A 113 3.69 -3.21 -9.24
N GLY A 114 3.96 -3.95 -10.34
CA GLY A 114 3.97 -3.48 -11.71
C GLY A 114 5.35 -3.11 -12.23
N GLU A 115 5.40 -2.53 -13.42
CA GLU A 115 6.63 -2.18 -14.09
C GLU A 115 7.23 -0.87 -13.57
N PRO A 116 8.57 -0.71 -13.62
CA PRO A 116 9.22 0.57 -13.35
C PRO A 116 8.68 1.68 -14.25
N VAL A 117 8.55 2.87 -13.68
CA VAL A 117 8.02 4.05 -14.38
C VAL A 117 8.90 5.28 -14.13
N GLU A 118 8.71 6.30 -14.96
CA GLU A 118 9.31 7.61 -14.75
C GLU A 118 8.62 8.37 -13.60
N LYS A 119 9.32 9.29 -12.99
CA LYS A 119 8.81 10.19 -11.95
C LYS A 119 7.52 10.91 -12.34
N SER A 120 7.35 11.21 -13.64
CA SER A 120 6.13 11.81 -14.22
C SER A 120 4.84 11.04 -13.95
N TYR A 121 4.92 9.78 -13.50
CA TYR A 121 3.78 8.97 -13.10
C TYR A 121 3.17 9.40 -11.74
N LEU A 122 3.94 10.04 -10.85
CA LEU A 122 3.48 10.40 -9.50
C LEU A 122 2.20 11.24 -9.46
N PRO A 123 2.06 12.34 -10.24
CA PRO A 123 0.85 13.13 -10.23
C PRO A 123 -0.40 12.33 -10.62
N LYS A 124 -0.27 11.43 -11.60
CA LYS A 124 -1.35 10.53 -12.02
C LYS A 124 -1.78 9.60 -10.87
N PHE A 125 -0.83 8.91 -10.26
CA PHE A 125 -1.12 7.99 -9.15
C PHE A 125 -1.74 8.71 -7.94
N LYS A 126 -1.23 9.89 -7.60
CA LYS A 126 -1.80 10.73 -6.54
C LYS A 126 -3.24 11.14 -6.84
N GLN A 127 -3.52 11.55 -8.08
CA GLN A 127 -4.86 11.92 -8.52
C GLN A 127 -5.83 10.73 -8.45
N GLU A 128 -5.39 9.52 -8.83
CA GLU A 128 -6.19 8.31 -8.71
C GLU A 128 -6.58 8.04 -7.25
N LEU A 129 -5.65 8.13 -6.30
CA LEU A 129 -5.94 8.02 -4.87
C LEU A 129 -6.93 9.09 -4.41
N GLN A 130 -6.70 10.35 -4.76
CA GLN A 130 -7.57 11.47 -4.38
C GLN A 130 -8.99 11.27 -4.94
N THR A 131 -9.12 10.82 -6.18
CA THR A 131 -10.42 10.56 -6.81
C THR A 131 -11.24 9.54 -6.02
N ILE A 132 -10.62 8.46 -5.54
CA ILE A 132 -11.30 7.47 -4.71
C ILE A 132 -11.71 8.06 -3.36
N PHE A 133 -10.85 8.87 -2.74
CA PHE A 133 -11.15 9.52 -1.47
C PHE A 133 -12.31 10.48 -1.59
N GLU A 134 -12.32 11.32 -2.62
CA GLU A 134 -13.39 12.27 -2.91
C GLU A 134 -14.70 11.56 -3.25
N MET A 135 -14.63 10.47 -3.98
CA MET A 135 -15.78 9.63 -4.31
C MET A 135 -16.47 9.10 -3.05
N VAL A 136 -15.72 8.55 -2.10
CA VAL A 136 -16.28 8.05 -0.85
C VAL A 136 -16.83 9.20 0.00
N ARG A 137 -16.10 10.32 0.09
CA ARG A 137 -16.52 11.51 0.84
C ARG A 137 -17.83 12.10 0.30
N ASP A 138 -17.98 12.21 -1.02
CA ASP A 138 -19.21 12.70 -1.65
C ASP A 138 -20.42 11.84 -1.28
N ARG A 139 -20.26 10.51 -1.31
CA ARG A 139 -21.32 9.58 -0.95
C ARG A 139 -21.70 9.64 0.53
N MET A 140 -20.70 9.74 1.40
CA MET A 140 -20.94 9.97 2.83
C MET A 140 -21.66 11.30 3.07
N GLY A 141 -21.29 12.36 2.34
CA GLY A 141 -21.96 13.67 2.39
C GLY A 141 -23.41 13.62 1.94
N LYS A 142 -23.80 12.67 1.10
CA LYS A 142 -25.18 12.37 0.68
C LYS A 142 -25.91 11.47 1.67
N GLY A 143 -25.27 11.04 2.75
CA GLY A 143 -25.84 10.20 3.79
C GLY A 143 -25.83 8.71 3.51
N LEU A 144 -25.07 8.23 2.51
CA LEU A 144 -24.95 6.82 2.21
C LEU A 144 -24.12 6.10 3.29
N THR A 145 -24.61 4.96 3.71
CA THR A 145 -23.89 4.01 4.56
C THR A 145 -22.77 3.31 3.78
N LEU A 146 -21.85 2.67 4.48
CA LEU A 146 -20.77 1.91 3.86
C LEU A 146 -21.29 0.80 2.92
N GLU A 147 -22.38 0.10 3.32
CA GLU A 147 -22.98 -0.95 2.51
C GLU A 147 -23.60 -0.39 1.21
N GLU A 148 -24.28 0.76 1.31
CA GLU A 148 -24.84 1.43 0.12
C GLU A 148 -23.72 1.95 -0.81
N ILE A 149 -22.57 2.37 -0.26
CA ILE A 149 -21.40 2.74 -1.05
C ILE A 149 -20.81 1.52 -1.77
N TYR A 150 -20.75 0.35 -1.13
CA TYR A 150 -20.30 -0.88 -1.79
C TYR A 150 -21.18 -1.21 -3.01
N ASP A 151 -22.49 -1.14 -2.86
CA ASP A 151 -23.42 -1.43 -3.95
C ASP A 151 -23.31 -0.42 -5.08
N ASP A 152 -23.22 0.88 -4.76
CA ASP A 152 -23.08 1.95 -5.75
C ASP A 152 -21.77 1.86 -6.54
N VAL A 153 -20.65 1.52 -5.89
CA VAL A 153 -19.34 1.43 -6.52
C VAL A 153 -19.14 0.11 -7.30
N HIS A 154 -19.91 -0.93 -6.97
CA HIS A 154 -19.88 -2.20 -7.70
C HIS A 154 -20.14 -2.02 -9.21
N TYR A 155 -20.94 -1.03 -9.58
CA TYR A 155 -21.27 -0.69 -10.97
C TYR A 155 -20.24 0.25 -11.63
N GLN A 156 -19.15 0.64 -10.95
CA GLN A 156 -18.11 1.53 -11.46
C GLN A 156 -16.70 0.88 -11.33
N PRO A 157 -16.47 -0.24 -12.05
CA PRO A 157 -15.22 -1.01 -11.93
C PRO A 157 -13.97 -0.20 -12.29
N ASP A 158 -14.11 0.88 -13.09
CA ASP A 158 -12.99 1.70 -13.54
C ASP A 158 -12.44 2.64 -12.45
N LEU A 159 -13.18 2.88 -11.36
CA LEU A 159 -12.76 3.76 -10.28
C LEU A 159 -11.79 3.11 -9.28
N ILE A 160 -11.90 1.80 -9.08
CA ILE A 160 -10.98 1.03 -8.24
C ILE A 160 -10.36 -0.05 -9.11
N HIS A 161 -9.46 0.36 -9.97
CA HIS A 161 -8.74 -0.56 -10.83
C HIS A 161 -7.70 -1.32 -10.02
N CYS A 162 -8.12 -2.48 -9.48
CA CYS A 162 -7.19 -3.51 -9.10
C CYS A 162 -7.00 -4.41 -10.34
N SER A 163 -6.09 -4.06 -11.24
CA SER A 163 -5.77 -4.86 -12.44
C SER A 163 -5.01 -6.15 -12.10
N THR A 164 -5.23 -6.64 -10.89
CA THR A 164 -4.54 -7.78 -10.28
C THR A 164 -4.87 -9.12 -10.92
N LYS A 165 -5.94 -9.20 -11.72
CA LYS A 165 -6.37 -10.47 -12.33
C LYS A 165 -5.33 -11.04 -13.30
N GLU A 166 -4.66 -10.19 -14.06
CA GLU A 166 -3.63 -10.60 -15.02
C GLU A 166 -2.24 -10.76 -14.40
N TYR A 167 -1.96 -10.04 -13.30
CA TYR A 167 -0.61 -9.95 -12.74
C TYR A 167 -0.34 -10.88 -11.56
N ILE A 168 -1.34 -11.15 -10.70
CA ILE A 168 -1.17 -11.96 -9.48
C ILE A 168 -2.12 -13.15 -9.39
N GLY A 169 -2.96 -13.37 -10.41
CA GLY A 169 -3.83 -14.55 -10.46
C GLY A 169 -4.94 -14.59 -9.42
N TYR A 170 -5.33 -13.41 -8.86
CA TYR A 170 -6.45 -13.34 -7.93
C TYR A 170 -7.79 -13.63 -8.63
N CYS A 171 -8.66 -14.38 -7.96
CA CYS A 171 -10.03 -14.57 -8.42
C CYS A 171 -10.91 -13.33 -8.13
N ASP A 172 -12.07 -13.27 -8.79
CA ASP A 172 -13.00 -12.14 -8.63
C ASP A 172 -13.43 -11.89 -7.18
N ALA A 173 -13.57 -12.97 -6.40
CA ALA A 173 -13.93 -12.88 -4.99
C ALA A 173 -12.83 -12.22 -4.14
N GLU A 174 -11.57 -12.45 -4.46
CA GLU A 174 -10.44 -11.80 -3.78
C GLU A 174 -10.34 -10.32 -4.17
N ILE A 175 -10.54 -10.00 -5.44
CA ILE A 175 -10.58 -8.61 -5.91
C ILE A 175 -11.70 -7.84 -5.20
N GLU A 176 -12.89 -8.44 -5.08
CA GLU A 176 -14.01 -7.81 -4.37
C GLU A 176 -13.71 -7.62 -2.87
N LYS A 177 -13.05 -8.57 -2.23
CA LYS A 177 -12.60 -8.44 -0.85
C LYS A 177 -11.63 -7.24 -0.68
N PHE A 178 -10.68 -7.05 -1.61
CA PHE A 178 -9.76 -5.92 -1.61
C PHE A 178 -10.48 -4.58 -1.82
N ARG A 179 -11.44 -4.52 -2.75
CA ARG A 179 -12.26 -3.34 -2.98
C ARG A 179 -13.02 -2.93 -1.72
N LYS A 180 -13.71 -3.88 -1.08
CA LYS A 180 -14.43 -3.64 0.17
C LYS A 180 -13.51 -3.18 1.30
N ALA A 181 -12.32 -3.77 1.42
CA ALA A 181 -11.32 -3.34 2.41
C ALA A 181 -10.85 -1.91 2.15
N THR A 182 -10.60 -1.54 0.90
CA THR A 182 -10.22 -0.19 0.48
C THR A 182 -11.30 0.83 0.82
N LEU A 183 -12.55 0.59 0.42
CA LEU A 183 -13.67 1.50 0.68
C LEU A 183 -13.94 1.66 2.18
N ARG A 184 -13.88 0.56 2.94
CA ARG A 184 -14.03 0.57 4.40
C ARG A 184 -12.96 1.43 5.07
N GLU A 185 -11.70 1.29 4.66
CA GLU A 185 -10.60 2.06 5.25
C GLU A 185 -10.80 3.56 5.00
N ILE A 186 -11.13 3.96 3.78
CA ILE A 186 -11.38 5.36 3.44
C ILE A 186 -12.57 5.89 4.26
N TYR A 187 -13.69 5.17 4.28
CA TYR A 187 -14.89 5.53 5.03
C TYR A 187 -14.58 5.77 6.51
N GLN A 188 -13.89 4.82 7.16
CA GLN A 188 -13.53 4.92 8.56
C GLN A 188 -12.58 6.08 8.86
N GLN A 189 -11.63 6.38 7.97
CA GLN A 189 -10.72 7.50 8.17
C GLN A 189 -11.43 8.86 7.99
N ILE A 190 -12.38 8.96 7.06
CA ILE A 190 -13.23 10.15 6.92
C ILE A 190 -14.11 10.32 8.16
N GLU A 191 -14.78 9.26 8.62
CA GLU A 191 -15.65 9.29 9.81
C GLU A 191 -14.89 9.75 11.07
N LYS A 192 -13.63 9.34 11.22
CA LYS A 192 -12.73 9.74 12.32
C LYS A 192 -12.10 11.14 12.12
N GLY A 193 -12.33 11.83 11.01
CA GLY A 193 -11.70 13.10 10.68
C GLY A 193 -10.19 12.99 10.40
N LEU A 194 -9.72 11.83 9.99
CA LEU A 194 -8.32 11.55 9.67
C LEU A 194 -7.97 11.82 8.20
N LEU A 195 -8.98 11.94 7.33
CA LEU A 195 -8.82 12.19 5.90
C LEU A 195 -9.59 13.43 5.44
#